data_1f28773feb72b2670f6a5cbef3b51a5e
#
_entry.id   1f28773feb72b2670f6a5cbef3b51a5e
#
_cell.length_a   1.000
_cell.length_b   1.000
_cell.length_c   1.000
_cell.angle_alpha   90.00
_cell.angle_beta   90.00
_cell.angle_gamma   90.00
#
_symmetry.space_group_name_H-M   'P 1'
#
loop_
_entity.id
_entity.type
_entity.pdbx_description
1 polymer ?
#
loop_
_entity_poly.entity_id
_entity_poly.type
_entity_poly.pdbx_seq_one_letter_code
_entity_poly.pdbx_strand_id
1 'polypeptide(L)'
;MLVQATSGVPRSAHVIVLGNEKGGSGKSTTAMHVAVALLKAGQRVATIDLDSRQKTFTHYVENRRDAARRTGAPLEVPDHFAIARGEGVRVDENEAAEFGGFAAAINTVEHSHDFVVVDTPGNDTYLMRLAHAMADTLVTPLNDSFLDFDVLGTLDPATFEVTGASHYAKMVRHARRQRRIVDGGLTDWIVVRNRLAPLGSRNKKLVGECLDRLGLRLGFRATEGFSERVVFREFFPHGLTALDTLDEATAIRPNLSHLTARQEVRALIDALKLPIDEKGRRRAAARAEWLASQDRPLEVDDLLDGVPAGDTGIAPRGQDATL
;
A
#
# COMPACT_ATOMS: atom_id res chain seq x y z
N MET A 1 -36.48 -24.10 8.27
CA MET A 1 -35.75 -22.89 7.90
C MET A 1 -34.27 -23.20 8.15
N LEU A 2 -33.57 -23.72 7.13
CA LEU A 2 -32.15 -24.11 7.21
C LEU A 2 -31.31 -22.86 7.06
N VAL A 3 -30.68 -22.41 8.16
CA VAL A 3 -29.62 -21.45 8.14
C VAL A 3 -28.41 -22.12 7.46
N GLN A 4 -28.18 -21.82 6.21
CA GLN A 4 -26.92 -22.18 5.55
C GLN A 4 -25.79 -21.41 6.27
N ALA A 5 -25.04 -22.14 7.10
CA ALA A 5 -23.73 -21.71 7.52
C ALA A 5 -22.87 -21.60 6.25
N THR A 6 -22.65 -20.39 5.76
CA THR A 6 -21.61 -20.13 4.80
C THR A 6 -20.29 -20.45 5.49
N SER A 7 -19.75 -21.63 5.18
CA SER A 7 -18.38 -22.03 5.52
C SER A 7 -17.44 -20.99 4.87
N GLY A 8 -17.10 -19.96 5.65
CA GLY A 8 -16.16 -18.93 5.20
C GLY A 8 -14.79 -19.57 5.09
N VAL A 9 -14.33 -19.84 3.86
CA VAL A 9 -12.91 -19.97 3.57
C VAL A 9 -12.24 -18.71 4.16
N PRO A 10 -11.23 -18.85 5.03
CA PRO A 10 -10.56 -17.68 5.58
C PRO A 10 -10.06 -16.80 4.41
N ARG A 11 -10.53 -15.55 4.39
CA ARG A 11 -10.22 -14.63 3.32
C ARG A 11 -8.74 -14.27 3.43
N SER A 12 -7.97 -14.59 2.39
CA SER A 12 -6.57 -14.18 2.28
C SER A 12 -6.46 -12.65 2.12
N ALA A 13 -5.41 -12.06 2.66
CA ALA A 13 -5.13 -10.64 2.51
C ALA A 13 -4.89 -10.29 1.02
N HIS A 14 -5.38 -9.11 0.60
CA HIS A 14 -5.13 -8.60 -0.75
C HIS A 14 -3.69 -8.11 -0.88
N VAL A 15 -2.92 -8.68 -1.79
CA VAL A 15 -1.50 -8.39 -1.97
C VAL A 15 -1.28 -7.31 -3.02
N ILE A 16 -0.72 -6.17 -2.59
CA ILE A 16 -0.33 -5.04 -3.44
C ILE A 16 1.18 -5.02 -3.57
N VAL A 17 1.71 -5.16 -4.78
CA VAL A 17 3.15 -5.16 -5.03
C VAL A 17 3.56 -3.89 -5.77
N LEU A 18 4.55 -3.18 -5.24
CA LEU A 18 5.21 -2.04 -5.90
C LEU A 18 6.42 -2.57 -6.65
N GLY A 19 6.35 -2.62 -7.97
CA GLY A 19 7.37 -3.24 -8.82
C GLY A 19 7.85 -2.34 -9.96
N ASN A 20 9.17 -2.23 -10.09
CA ASN A 20 9.86 -1.61 -11.23
C ASN A 20 11.35 -1.94 -11.14
N GLU A 21 11.97 -2.38 -12.24
CA GLU A 21 13.41 -2.67 -12.32
C GLU A 21 14.29 -1.41 -12.25
N LYS A 22 13.72 -0.22 -12.30
CA LYS A 22 14.45 1.04 -12.24
C LYS A 22 14.42 1.64 -10.84
N GLY A 23 15.60 2.01 -10.34
CA GLY A 23 15.74 2.75 -9.08
C GLY A 23 15.16 4.17 -9.20
N GLY A 24 14.70 4.74 -8.08
CA GLY A 24 14.23 6.13 -8.03
C GLY A 24 12.88 6.40 -8.72
N SER A 25 12.13 5.39 -9.10
CA SER A 25 10.78 5.54 -9.70
C SER A 25 9.68 5.92 -8.69
N GLY A 26 9.99 5.89 -7.38
CA GLY A 26 9.05 6.24 -6.31
C GLY A 26 8.29 5.05 -5.71
N LYS A 27 8.76 3.81 -5.86
CA LYS A 27 8.15 2.60 -5.29
C LYS A 27 7.84 2.74 -3.81
N SER A 28 8.87 2.91 -2.98
CA SER A 28 8.75 3.00 -1.52
C SER A 28 7.89 4.17 -1.07
N THR A 29 7.98 5.33 -1.75
CA THR A 29 7.13 6.48 -1.47
C THR A 29 5.66 6.16 -1.76
N THR A 30 5.38 5.55 -2.91
CA THR A 30 4.02 5.13 -3.27
C THR A 30 3.51 4.05 -2.32
N ALA A 31 4.34 3.06 -1.97
CA ALA A 31 4.01 2.00 -1.00
C ALA A 31 3.55 2.59 0.34
N MET A 32 4.31 3.55 0.88
CA MET A 32 3.97 4.17 2.16
C MET A 32 2.65 4.95 2.10
N HIS A 33 2.42 5.72 1.03
CA HIS A 33 1.17 6.45 0.87
C HIS A 33 -0.04 5.53 0.70
N VAL A 34 0.12 4.41 -0.02
CA VAL A 34 -0.92 3.37 -0.17
C VAL A 34 -1.19 2.70 1.19
N ALA A 35 -0.16 2.28 1.91
CA ALA A 35 -0.31 1.65 3.21
C ALA A 35 -1.04 2.55 4.22
N VAL A 36 -0.63 3.82 4.32
CA VAL A 36 -1.28 4.79 5.23
C VAL A 36 -2.70 5.11 4.78
N ALA A 37 -2.98 5.21 3.48
CA ALA A 37 -4.35 5.40 3.00
C ALA A 37 -5.27 4.26 3.41
N LEU A 38 -4.81 3.02 3.30
CA LEU A 38 -5.56 1.83 3.71
C LEU A 38 -5.77 1.79 5.24
N LEU A 39 -4.75 2.11 6.03
CA LEU A 39 -4.87 2.22 7.49
C LEU A 39 -5.91 3.28 7.88
N LYS A 40 -5.88 4.46 7.25
CA LYS A 40 -6.88 5.52 7.47
C LYS A 40 -8.29 5.13 7.00
N ALA A 41 -8.40 4.22 6.04
CA ALA A 41 -9.67 3.59 5.67
C ALA A 41 -10.10 2.47 6.63
N GLY A 42 -9.39 2.28 7.76
CA GLY A 42 -9.70 1.30 8.79
C GLY A 42 -9.33 -0.13 8.44
N GLN A 43 -8.52 -0.35 7.40
CA GLN A 43 -8.05 -1.68 7.03
C GLN A 43 -6.88 -2.10 7.95
N ARG A 44 -6.74 -3.40 8.15
CA ARG A 44 -5.55 -4.00 8.78
C ARG A 44 -4.50 -4.18 7.70
N VAL A 45 -3.36 -3.52 7.84
CA VAL A 45 -2.34 -3.45 6.80
C VAL A 45 -1.00 -3.94 7.34
N ALA A 46 -0.43 -4.92 6.64
CA ALA A 46 0.97 -5.28 6.78
C ALA A 46 1.80 -4.73 5.62
N THR A 47 3.08 -4.53 5.86
CA THR A 47 4.04 -4.05 4.87
C THR A 47 5.27 -4.94 4.87
N ILE A 48 5.80 -5.25 3.68
CA ILE A 48 7.01 -6.08 3.52
C ILE A 48 7.98 -5.33 2.61
N ASP A 49 9.22 -5.16 3.08
CA ASP A 49 10.32 -4.57 2.31
C ASP A 49 11.26 -5.67 1.82
N LEU A 50 11.32 -5.86 0.51
CA LEU A 50 12.22 -6.83 -0.16
C LEU A 50 13.53 -6.20 -0.62
N ASP A 51 13.70 -4.86 -0.54
CA ASP A 51 14.95 -4.18 -0.85
C ASP A 51 15.89 -4.19 0.36
N SER A 52 16.47 -5.34 0.63
CA SER A 52 17.38 -5.55 1.75
C SER A 52 18.65 -4.66 1.71
N ARG A 53 18.96 -4.03 0.58
CA ARG A 53 20.10 -3.13 0.41
C ARG A 53 19.76 -1.70 0.78
N GLN A 54 18.71 -1.15 0.17
CA GLN A 54 18.33 0.25 0.38
C GLN A 54 17.47 0.45 1.61
N LYS A 55 16.62 -0.53 1.94
CA LYS A 55 15.70 -0.51 3.09
C LYS A 55 14.88 0.79 3.19
N THR A 56 14.58 1.41 2.05
CA THR A 56 13.92 2.73 2.02
C THR A 56 12.54 2.65 2.64
N PHE A 57 11.78 1.60 2.35
CA PHE A 57 10.45 1.42 2.93
C PHE A 57 10.52 1.15 4.43
N THR A 58 11.47 0.31 4.86
CA THR A 58 11.74 0.02 6.27
C THR A 58 12.04 1.30 7.04
N HIS A 59 12.99 2.10 6.56
CA HIS A 59 13.34 3.38 7.20
C HIS A 59 12.14 4.35 7.24
N TYR A 60 11.28 4.33 6.24
CA TYR A 60 10.09 5.17 6.24
C TYR A 60 9.11 4.76 7.35
N VAL A 61 8.87 3.45 7.51
CA VAL A 61 8.00 2.93 8.59
C VAL A 61 8.62 3.15 9.96
N GLU A 62 9.94 2.99 10.13
CA GLU A 62 10.67 3.28 11.37
C GLU A 62 10.55 4.75 11.74
N ASN A 63 10.82 5.67 10.80
CA ASN A 63 10.65 7.11 11.00
C ASN A 63 9.22 7.45 11.46
N ARG A 64 8.21 6.79 10.86
CA ARG A 64 6.81 6.97 11.25
C ARG A 64 6.52 6.50 12.67
N ARG A 65 7.04 5.33 13.04
CA ARG A 65 6.90 4.78 14.39
C ARG A 65 7.55 5.67 15.44
N ASP A 66 8.72 6.19 15.12
CA ASP A 66 9.46 7.10 16.00
C ASP A 66 8.77 8.47 16.10
N ALA A 67 8.22 8.98 15.00
CA ALA A 67 7.41 10.19 15.01
C ALA A 67 6.18 10.02 15.91
N ALA A 68 5.42 8.92 15.76
CA ALA A 68 4.27 8.64 16.61
C ALA A 68 4.62 8.61 18.09
N ARG A 69 5.75 7.94 18.45
CA ARG A 69 6.23 7.86 19.84
C ARG A 69 6.66 9.22 20.38
N ARG A 70 7.40 10.00 19.59
CA ARG A 70 7.97 11.28 20.02
C ARG A 70 6.92 12.37 20.18
N THR A 71 5.98 12.43 19.26
CA THR A 71 4.99 13.53 19.23
C THR A 71 3.68 13.19 19.95
N GLY A 72 3.43 11.91 20.24
CA GLY A 72 2.11 11.46 20.70
C GLY A 72 1.01 11.59 19.63
N ALA A 73 1.35 12.00 18.40
CA ALA A 73 0.38 12.12 17.32
C ALA A 73 -0.23 10.76 16.98
N PRO A 74 -1.53 10.70 16.68
CA PRO A 74 -2.25 9.45 16.38
C PRO A 74 -1.94 8.94 14.96
N LEU A 75 -0.66 8.69 14.69
CA LEU A 75 -0.20 8.15 13.42
C LEU A 75 -0.45 6.64 13.37
N GLU A 76 -1.20 6.20 12.39
CA GLU A 76 -1.36 4.77 12.12
C GLU A 76 -0.04 4.19 11.59
N VAL A 77 0.43 3.09 12.19
CA VAL A 77 1.67 2.40 11.80
C VAL A 77 1.32 0.98 11.35
N PRO A 78 1.74 0.54 10.17
CA PRO A 78 1.51 -0.83 9.72
C PRO A 78 2.37 -1.83 10.49
N ASP A 79 1.95 -3.10 10.53
CA ASP A 79 2.83 -4.21 10.88
C ASP A 79 3.87 -4.35 9.75
N HIS A 80 5.16 -4.31 10.09
CA HIS A 80 6.23 -4.20 9.10
C HIS A 80 7.24 -5.31 9.22
N PHE A 81 7.62 -5.88 8.06
CA PHE A 81 8.59 -6.96 7.93
C PHE A 81 9.67 -6.53 6.92
N ALA A 82 10.91 -6.47 7.36
CA ALA A 82 12.08 -6.30 6.50
C ALA A 82 12.69 -7.67 6.23
N ILE A 83 12.82 -8.05 4.96
CA ILE A 83 13.45 -9.32 4.61
C ILE A 83 14.96 -9.12 4.58
N ALA A 84 15.65 -9.85 5.46
CA ALA A 84 17.09 -9.80 5.55
C ALA A 84 17.72 -10.43 4.30
N ARG A 85 18.84 -9.85 3.85
CA ARG A 85 19.66 -10.43 2.78
C ARG A 85 20.36 -11.69 3.31
N GLY A 86 20.41 -12.71 2.48
CA GLY A 86 21.28 -13.87 2.74
C GLY A 86 22.77 -13.45 2.75
N GLU A 87 23.50 -13.86 3.76
CA GLU A 87 24.93 -13.54 3.95
C GLU A 87 25.86 -14.72 3.67
N GLY A 88 25.32 -15.83 3.15
CA GLY A 88 26.09 -17.03 2.80
C GLY A 88 26.98 -16.83 1.57
N VAL A 89 27.95 -17.72 1.39
CA VAL A 89 28.86 -17.71 0.25
C VAL A 89 28.16 -18.15 -1.05
N ARG A 90 27.14 -19.00 -0.92
CA ARG A 90 26.41 -19.59 -2.04
C ARG A 90 25.16 -18.78 -2.36
N VAL A 91 24.90 -18.54 -3.63
CA VAL A 91 23.74 -17.79 -4.12
C VAL A 91 22.44 -18.53 -3.81
N ASP A 92 22.40 -19.84 -4.04
CA ASP A 92 21.23 -20.68 -3.78
C ASP A 92 20.83 -20.74 -2.31
N GLU A 93 21.81 -20.75 -1.38
CA GLU A 93 21.56 -20.69 0.06
C GLU A 93 20.97 -19.31 0.46
N ASN A 94 21.47 -18.24 -0.12
CA ASN A 94 20.99 -16.90 0.13
C ASN A 94 19.55 -16.71 -0.39
N GLU A 95 19.27 -17.16 -1.62
CA GLU A 95 17.92 -17.13 -2.19
C GLU A 95 16.93 -17.96 -1.37
N ALA A 96 17.36 -19.14 -0.86
CA ALA A 96 16.53 -19.98 0.00
C ALA A 96 16.24 -19.30 1.36
N ALA A 97 17.23 -18.63 1.97
CA ALA A 97 17.05 -17.90 3.22
C ALA A 97 16.11 -16.70 3.03
N GLU A 98 16.31 -15.91 1.99
CA GLU A 98 15.45 -14.78 1.63
C GLU A 98 14.00 -15.23 1.33
N PHE A 99 13.84 -16.33 0.59
CA PHE A 99 12.54 -16.96 0.36
C PHE A 99 11.88 -17.39 1.67
N GLY A 100 12.63 -18.08 2.55
CA GLY A 100 12.14 -18.52 3.85
C GLY A 100 11.63 -17.33 4.70
N GLY A 101 12.38 -16.24 4.74
CA GLY A 101 11.99 -15.01 5.43
C GLY A 101 10.72 -14.38 4.84
N PHE A 102 10.62 -14.31 3.51
CA PHE A 102 9.44 -13.77 2.84
C PHE A 102 8.21 -14.67 3.06
N ALA A 103 8.35 -15.99 2.92
CA ALA A 103 7.27 -16.94 3.15
C ALA A 103 6.77 -16.86 4.61
N ALA A 104 7.67 -16.77 5.59
CA ALA A 104 7.30 -16.60 6.99
C ALA A 104 6.53 -15.31 7.25
N ALA A 105 6.94 -14.19 6.64
CA ALA A 105 6.22 -12.92 6.73
C ALA A 105 4.81 -13.04 6.13
N ILE A 106 4.67 -13.60 4.93
CA ILE A 106 3.36 -13.81 4.29
C ILE A 106 2.46 -14.69 5.17
N ASN A 107 2.95 -15.84 5.62
CA ASN A 107 2.17 -16.76 6.46
C ASN A 107 1.68 -16.09 7.76
N THR A 108 2.45 -15.15 8.32
CA THR A 108 2.06 -14.41 9.52
C THR A 108 0.88 -13.47 9.26
N VAL A 109 0.80 -12.88 8.07
CA VAL A 109 -0.15 -11.79 7.79
C VAL A 109 -1.32 -12.20 6.91
N GLU A 110 -1.21 -13.29 6.17
CA GLU A 110 -2.16 -13.70 5.14
C GLU A 110 -3.63 -13.76 5.61
N HIS A 111 -3.87 -14.26 6.83
CA HIS A 111 -5.22 -14.42 7.37
C HIS A 111 -5.57 -13.42 8.49
N SER A 112 -4.59 -12.62 8.93
CA SER A 112 -4.76 -11.66 10.02
C SER A 112 -4.95 -10.22 9.52
N HIS A 113 -4.57 -9.93 8.29
CA HIS A 113 -4.66 -8.60 7.67
C HIS A 113 -5.65 -8.59 6.50
N ASP A 114 -6.08 -7.38 6.14
CA ASP A 114 -6.94 -7.17 4.98
C ASP A 114 -6.11 -6.89 3.72
N PHE A 115 -4.93 -6.25 3.91
CA PHE A 115 -3.99 -5.91 2.84
C PHE A 115 -2.53 -6.16 3.25
N VAL A 116 -1.73 -6.57 2.28
CA VAL A 116 -0.26 -6.64 2.39
C VAL A 116 0.35 -5.77 1.29
N VAL A 117 1.17 -4.78 1.65
CA VAL A 117 1.87 -3.91 0.70
C VAL A 117 3.34 -4.33 0.65
N VAL A 118 3.79 -4.76 -0.52
CA VAL A 118 5.15 -5.28 -0.73
C VAL A 118 5.94 -4.29 -1.59
N ASP A 119 7.06 -3.78 -1.08
CA ASP A 119 8.02 -2.98 -1.83
C ASP A 119 9.15 -3.85 -2.37
N THR A 120 9.47 -3.75 -3.67
CA THR A 120 10.48 -4.58 -4.33
C THR A 120 11.74 -3.80 -4.67
N PRO A 121 12.90 -4.46 -4.75
CA PRO A 121 14.14 -3.82 -5.21
C PRO A 121 14.04 -3.27 -6.63
N GLY A 122 14.94 -2.36 -6.99
CA GLY A 122 15.03 -1.75 -8.32
C GLY A 122 15.85 -2.57 -9.32
N ASN A 123 15.86 -3.89 -9.20
CA ASN A 123 16.56 -4.81 -10.09
C ASN A 123 15.84 -6.17 -10.11
N ASP A 124 16.04 -6.92 -11.18
CA ASP A 124 15.47 -8.25 -11.32
C ASP A 124 16.11 -9.22 -10.32
N THR A 125 15.33 -9.67 -9.34
CA THR A 125 15.71 -10.66 -8.35
C THR A 125 14.69 -11.78 -8.29
N TYR A 126 15.08 -12.91 -7.72
CA TYR A 126 14.17 -14.04 -7.47
C TYR A 126 12.95 -13.61 -6.64
N LEU A 127 13.17 -12.88 -5.51
CA LEU A 127 12.08 -12.40 -4.66
C LEU A 127 11.16 -11.41 -5.38
N MET A 128 11.69 -10.54 -6.23
CA MET A 128 10.88 -9.64 -7.03
C MET A 128 9.92 -10.42 -7.95
N ARG A 129 10.42 -11.43 -8.65
CA ARG A 129 9.60 -12.30 -9.52
C ARG A 129 8.51 -13.03 -8.74
N LEU A 130 8.87 -13.55 -7.57
CA LEU A 130 7.93 -14.23 -6.69
C LEU A 130 6.83 -13.29 -6.19
N ALA A 131 7.20 -12.10 -5.70
CA ALA A 131 6.24 -11.09 -5.27
C ALA A 131 5.27 -10.71 -6.41
N HIS A 132 5.79 -10.54 -7.63
CA HIS A 132 4.96 -10.24 -8.81
C HIS A 132 3.96 -11.37 -9.13
N ALA A 133 4.36 -12.63 -8.92
CA ALA A 133 3.48 -13.78 -9.13
C ALA A 133 2.38 -13.90 -8.06
N MET A 134 2.58 -13.31 -6.87
CA MET A 134 1.60 -13.29 -5.78
C MET A 134 0.67 -12.06 -5.83
N ALA A 135 0.96 -11.05 -6.66
CA ALA A 135 0.25 -9.78 -6.64
C ALA A 135 -1.21 -9.89 -7.11
N ASP A 136 -2.17 -9.46 -6.27
CA ASP A 136 -3.54 -9.15 -6.69
C ASP A 136 -3.58 -7.83 -7.46
N THR A 137 -2.83 -6.85 -6.96
CA THR A 137 -2.60 -5.56 -7.62
C THR A 137 -1.11 -5.33 -7.76
N LEU A 138 -0.63 -5.20 -8.99
CA LEU A 138 0.75 -4.81 -9.28
C LEU A 138 0.76 -3.33 -9.68
N VAL A 139 1.45 -2.51 -8.91
CA VAL A 139 1.64 -1.08 -9.16
C VAL A 139 3.06 -0.86 -9.65
N THR A 140 3.21 -0.33 -10.85
CA THR A 140 4.50 0.02 -11.44
C THR A 140 4.64 1.53 -11.54
N PRO A 141 5.25 2.19 -10.54
CA PRO A 141 5.56 3.62 -10.64
C PRO A 141 6.62 3.86 -11.71
N LEU A 142 6.36 4.82 -12.59
CA LEU A 142 7.21 5.18 -13.72
C LEU A 142 7.37 6.69 -13.75
N ASN A 143 8.60 7.22 -13.85
CA ASN A 143 8.77 8.67 -14.02
C ASN A 143 8.22 9.07 -15.40
N ASP A 144 7.60 10.24 -15.47
CA ASP A 144 6.94 10.77 -16.66
C ASP A 144 7.95 11.25 -17.73
N SER A 145 8.70 10.28 -18.27
CA SER A 145 9.81 10.49 -19.19
C SER A 145 9.91 9.34 -20.19
N PHE A 146 10.24 9.67 -21.44
CA PHE A 146 10.58 8.64 -22.46
C PHE A 146 11.77 7.77 -22.06
N LEU A 147 12.72 8.28 -21.26
CA LEU A 147 13.84 7.49 -20.75
C LEU A 147 13.39 6.37 -19.78
N ASP A 148 12.26 6.57 -19.11
CA ASP A 148 11.72 5.58 -18.20
C ASP A 148 10.71 4.64 -18.89
N PHE A 149 10.20 5.05 -20.05
CA PHE A 149 9.30 4.23 -20.86
C PHE A 149 9.94 2.89 -21.28
N ASP A 150 11.26 2.86 -21.48
CA ASP A 150 12.02 1.64 -21.83
C ASP A 150 11.84 0.50 -20.82
N VAL A 151 11.44 0.81 -19.58
CA VAL A 151 11.08 -0.21 -18.58
C VAL A 151 9.89 -1.06 -19.05
N LEU A 152 8.98 -0.50 -19.83
CA LEU A 152 7.77 -1.20 -20.29
C LEU A 152 7.91 -1.71 -21.73
N GLY A 153 8.55 -0.94 -22.60
CA GLY A 153 8.69 -1.28 -24.01
C GLY A 153 9.58 -0.33 -24.78
N THR A 154 9.93 -0.74 -25.96
CA THR A 154 10.71 0.07 -26.91
C THR A 154 9.79 0.81 -27.86
N LEU A 155 10.16 2.05 -28.16
CA LEU A 155 9.45 2.91 -29.13
C LEU A 155 10.34 3.14 -30.36
N ASP A 156 9.71 3.21 -31.50
CA ASP A 156 10.34 3.80 -32.70
C ASP A 156 10.50 5.30 -32.47
N PRO A 157 11.73 5.84 -32.57
CA PRO A 157 11.99 7.25 -32.25
C PRO A 157 11.34 8.26 -33.23
N ALA A 158 10.97 7.82 -34.42
CA ALA A 158 10.37 8.69 -35.44
C ALA A 158 8.84 8.69 -35.37
N THR A 159 8.24 7.52 -35.11
CA THR A 159 6.78 7.33 -35.13
C THR A 159 6.16 7.25 -33.75
N PHE A 160 6.97 7.05 -32.71
CA PHE A 160 6.52 6.72 -31.34
C PHE A 160 5.64 5.48 -31.27
N GLU A 161 5.75 4.59 -32.25
CA GLU A 161 5.07 3.30 -32.21
C GLU A 161 5.82 2.30 -31.33
N VAL A 162 5.06 1.47 -30.65
CA VAL A 162 5.63 0.42 -29.77
C VAL A 162 6.17 -0.71 -30.64
N THR A 163 7.48 -0.89 -30.63
CA THR A 163 8.18 -1.92 -31.41
C THR A 163 8.35 -3.24 -30.65
N GLY A 164 8.42 -3.18 -29.30
CA GLY A 164 8.62 -4.40 -28.52
C GLY A 164 8.29 -4.22 -27.04
N ALA A 165 8.11 -5.36 -26.34
CA ALA A 165 7.99 -5.39 -24.89
C ALA A 165 9.39 -5.48 -24.25
N SER A 166 9.62 -4.77 -23.17
CA SER A 166 10.87 -4.82 -22.39
C SER A 166 11.06 -6.16 -21.68
N HIS A 167 12.22 -6.32 -21.04
CA HIS A 167 12.47 -7.43 -20.14
C HIS A 167 11.47 -7.45 -18.99
N TYR A 168 11.30 -6.33 -18.30
CA TYR A 168 10.34 -6.18 -17.19
C TYR A 168 8.91 -6.52 -17.60
N ALA A 169 8.43 -5.99 -18.72
CA ALA A 169 7.08 -6.29 -19.20
C ALA A 169 6.89 -7.79 -19.52
N LYS A 170 7.90 -8.45 -20.05
CA LYS A 170 7.88 -9.90 -20.28
C LYS A 170 7.84 -10.67 -18.96
N MET A 171 8.63 -10.25 -17.96
CA MET A 171 8.63 -10.84 -16.62
C MET A 171 7.27 -10.68 -15.94
N VAL A 172 6.66 -9.50 -15.98
CA VAL A 172 5.29 -9.27 -15.44
C VAL A 172 4.26 -10.16 -16.13
N ARG A 173 4.32 -10.29 -17.47
CA ARG A 173 3.43 -11.20 -18.20
C ARG A 173 3.61 -12.65 -17.78
N HIS A 174 4.86 -13.08 -17.56
CA HIS A 174 5.16 -14.41 -17.05
C HIS A 174 4.58 -14.62 -15.64
N ALA A 175 4.81 -13.69 -14.71
CA ALA A 175 4.29 -13.72 -13.35
C ALA A 175 2.75 -13.83 -13.33
N ARG A 176 2.06 -13.01 -14.12
CA ARG A 176 0.59 -13.05 -14.26
C ARG A 176 0.09 -14.39 -14.81
N ARG A 177 0.84 -14.98 -15.75
CA ARG A 177 0.52 -16.31 -16.30
C ARG A 177 0.70 -17.41 -15.26
N GLN A 178 1.77 -17.36 -14.47
CA GLN A 178 2.02 -18.30 -13.38
C GLN A 178 0.90 -18.24 -12.35
N ARG A 179 0.53 -17.06 -11.90
CA ARG A 179 -0.58 -16.89 -10.97
C ARG A 179 -1.87 -17.53 -11.47
N ARG A 180 -2.22 -17.26 -12.75
CA ARG A 180 -3.43 -17.83 -13.35
C ARG A 180 -3.42 -19.36 -13.39
N ILE A 181 -2.24 -19.97 -13.54
CA ILE A 181 -2.09 -21.43 -13.55
C ILE A 181 -2.20 -22.00 -12.13
N VAL A 182 -1.63 -21.31 -11.13
CA VAL A 182 -1.53 -21.81 -9.75
C VAL A 182 -2.87 -21.71 -9.01
N ASP A 183 -3.53 -20.57 -9.06
CA ASP A 183 -4.73 -20.29 -8.26
C ASP A 183 -5.92 -19.71 -9.04
N GLY A 184 -5.80 -19.59 -10.37
CA GLY A 184 -6.80 -18.95 -11.21
C GLY A 184 -6.88 -17.43 -11.06
N GLY A 185 -6.03 -16.83 -10.22
CA GLY A 185 -6.04 -15.41 -9.89
C GLY A 185 -5.71 -14.52 -11.08
N LEU A 186 -6.23 -13.29 -11.04
CA LEU A 186 -5.94 -12.24 -12.00
C LEU A 186 -5.23 -11.10 -11.30
N THR A 187 -4.06 -10.73 -11.80
CA THR A 187 -3.34 -9.54 -11.33
C THR A 187 -3.81 -8.30 -12.08
N ASP A 188 -4.33 -7.31 -11.37
CA ASP A 188 -4.57 -5.98 -11.93
C ASP A 188 -3.23 -5.22 -12.00
N TRP A 189 -2.73 -5.01 -13.22
CA TRP A 189 -1.47 -4.31 -13.44
C TRP A 189 -1.73 -2.84 -13.75
N ILE A 190 -1.16 -1.96 -12.92
CA ILE A 190 -1.36 -0.52 -12.98
C ILE A 190 0.01 0.16 -13.13
N VAL A 191 0.16 0.95 -14.17
CA VAL A 191 1.32 1.82 -14.37
C VAL A 191 0.98 3.21 -13.86
N VAL A 192 1.73 3.69 -12.87
CA VAL A 192 1.53 4.99 -12.22
C VAL A 192 2.59 5.96 -12.70
N ARG A 193 2.17 7.03 -13.36
CA ARG A 193 3.06 8.09 -13.84
C ARG A 193 3.45 9.00 -12.68
N ASN A 194 4.69 8.91 -12.26
CA ASN A 194 5.27 9.72 -11.18
C ASN A 194 6.15 10.85 -11.69
N ARG A 195 6.47 11.79 -10.81
CA ARG A 195 7.25 13.01 -11.11
C ARG A 195 6.67 13.79 -12.27
N LEU A 196 5.35 13.89 -12.28
CA LEU A 196 4.65 14.67 -13.30
C LEU A 196 5.09 16.13 -13.26
N ALA A 197 5.42 16.69 -14.41
CA ALA A 197 5.68 18.11 -14.53
C ALA A 197 4.41 18.93 -14.19
N PRO A 198 4.54 20.06 -13.47
CA PRO A 198 3.40 20.87 -13.04
C PRO A 198 2.55 21.43 -14.18
N LEU A 199 3.17 21.70 -15.31
CA LEU A 199 2.52 22.26 -16.49
C LEU A 199 2.31 21.18 -17.55
N GLY A 200 1.15 21.22 -18.22
CA GLY A 200 0.80 20.33 -19.32
C GLY A 200 1.77 20.50 -20.51
N SER A 201 2.92 19.84 -20.47
CA SER A 201 3.85 19.83 -21.58
C SER A 201 3.35 18.93 -22.71
N ARG A 202 3.72 19.25 -23.95
CA ARG A 202 3.47 18.40 -25.13
C ARG A 202 3.99 16.97 -24.89
N ASN A 203 5.14 16.85 -24.20
CA ASN A 203 5.72 15.56 -23.83
C ASN A 203 4.85 14.77 -22.87
N LYS A 204 4.24 15.41 -21.84
CA LYS A 204 3.33 14.74 -20.88
C LYS A 204 2.16 14.09 -21.62
N LYS A 205 1.56 14.79 -22.59
CA LYS A 205 0.46 14.27 -23.41
C LYS A 205 0.92 13.09 -24.25
N LEU A 206 2.04 13.23 -24.95
CA LEU A 206 2.58 12.18 -25.82
C LEU A 206 2.97 10.92 -25.06
N VAL A 207 3.64 11.05 -23.88
CA VAL A 207 3.94 9.92 -22.99
C VAL A 207 2.63 9.22 -22.56
N GLY A 208 1.59 9.97 -22.22
CA GLY A 208 0.28 9.40 -21.88
C GLY A 208 -0.31 8.57 -23.02
N GLU A 209 -0.36 9.13 -24.24
CA GLU A 209 -0.87 8.43 -25.41
C GLU A 209 -0.08 7.16 -25.75
N CYS A 210 1.25 7.19 -25.59
CA CYS A 210 2.11 6.02 -25.77
C CYS A 210 1.83 4.95 -24.70
N LEU A 211 1.64 5.35 -23.43
CA LEU A 211 1.30 4.42 -22.36
C LEU A 211 -0.07 3.78 -22.56
N ASP A 212 -1.06 4.53 -23.00
CA ASP A 212 -2.40 3.98 -23.27
C ASP A 212 -2.35 2.92 -24.39
N ARG A 213 -1.62 3.19 -25.48
CA ARG A 213 -1.41 2.21 -26.57
C ARG A 213 -0.67 0.97 -26.08
N LEU A 214 0.38 1.16 -25.26
CA LEU A 214 1.15 0.05 -24.71
C LEU A 214 0.31 -0.75 -23.72
N GLY A 215 -0.53 -0.07 -22.92
CA GLY A 215 -1.46 -0.68 -21.97
C GLY A 215 -2.42 -1.65 -22.64
N LEU A 216 -2.95 -1.30 -23.79
CA LEU A 216 -3.81 -2.19 -24.60
C LEU A 216 -3.07 -3.46 -25.05
N ARG A 217 -1.78 -3.36 -25.39
CA ARG A 217 -0.96 -4.51 -25.83
C ARG A 217 -0.48 -5.41 -24.70
N LEU A 218 -0.12 -4.82 -23.57
CA LEU A 218 0.47 -5.54 -22.43
C LEU A 218 -0.56 -5.91 -21.37
N GLY A 219 -1.75 -5.32 -21.39
CA GLY A 219 -2.82 -5.58 -20.46
C GLY A 219 -2.59 -4.89 -19.10
N PHE A 220 -2.15 -3.63 -19.10
CA PHE A 220 -2.15 -2.77 -17.94
C PHE A 220 -3.05 -1.54 -18.16
N ARG A 221 -3.41 -0.86 -17.09
CA ARG A 221 -4.03 0.46 -17.13
C ARG A 221 -3.07 1.51 -16.60
N ALA A 222 -3.01 2.67 -17.25
CA ALA A 222 -2.19 3.78 -16.81
C ALA A 222 -3.01 4.76 -15.96
N THR A 223 -2.35 5.38 -14.97
CA THR A 223 -2.94 6.46 -14.18
C THR A 223 -1.88 7.49 -13.80
N GLU A 224 -2.32 8.71 -13.48
CA GLU A 224 -1.45 9.70 -12.90
C GLU A 224 -1.18 9.37 -11.42
N GLY A 225 0.04 9.59 -10.98
CA GLY A 225 0.48 9.47 -9.59
C GLY A 225 0.85 10.83 -9.03
N PHE A 226 2.09 10.97 -8.58
CA PHE A 226 2.55 12.16 -7.88
C PHE A 226 3.30 13.11 -8.83
N SER A 227 3.00 14.41 -8.73
CA SER A 227 3.82 15.44 -9.35
C SER A 227 5.21 15.52 -8.70
N GLU A 228 6.19 16.07 -9.43
CA GLU A 228 7.50 16.30 -8.84
C GLU A 228 7.43 17.46 -7.83
N ARG A 229 7.38 17.10 -6.54
CA ARG A 229 7.27 18.04 -5.43
C ARG A 229 8.29 17.74 -4.34
N VAL A 230 8.87 18.77 -3.78
CA VAL A 230 9.79 18.68 -2.64
C VAL A 230 9.10 18.07 -1.43
N VAL A 231 7.81 18.31 -1.24
CA VAL A 231 7.00 17.86 -0.10
C VAL A 231 7.07 16.34 0.13
N PHE A 232 7.15 15.52 -0.92
CA PHE A 232 7.29 14.08 -0.76
C PHE A 232 8.64 13.67 -0.17
N ARG A 233 9.70 14.49 -0.37
CA ARG A 233 11.02 14.29 0.27
C ARG A 233 11.02 14.79 1.71
N GLU A 234 10.28 15.86 2.00
CA GLU A 234 10.12 16.41 3.36
C GLU A 234 9.38 15.44 4.29
N PHE A 235 8.41 14.68 3.79
CA PHE A 235 7.67 13.71 4.58
C PHE A 235 8.52 12.55 5.09
N PHE A 236 9.47 12.08 4.30
CA PHE A 236 10.25 10.88 4.58
C PHE A 236 10.96 10.89 5.95
N PRO A 237 11.79 11.89 6.30
CA PRO A 237 12.49 11.92 7.59
C PRO A 237 11.56 12.06 8.78
N HIS A 238 10.34 12.53 8.57
CA HIS A 238 9.31 12.68 9.60
C HIS A 238 8.37 11.47 9.67
N GLY A 239 8.53 10.50 8.79
CA GLY A 239 7.63 9.34 8.71
C GLY A 239 6.19 9.69 8.34
N LEU A 240 5.97 10.88 7.78
CA LEU A 240 4.65 11.41 7.42
C LEU A 240 4.30 11.11 5.97
N THR A 241 3.02 11.21 5.67
CA THR A 241 2.47 11.15 4.31
C THR A 241 1.60 12.37 4.03
N ALA A 242 1.26 12.60 2.78
CA ALA A 242 0.34 13.69 2.41
C ALA A 242 -1.07 13.55 3.03
N LEU A 243 -1.41 12.39 3.58
CA LEU A 243 -2.70 12.11 4.21
C LEU A 243 -2.74 12.45 5.70
N ASP A 244 -1.58 12.64 6.33
CA ASP A 244 -1.50 12.94 7.75
C ASP A 244 -1.91 14.38 8.05
N THR A 245 -2.40 14.61 9.28
CA THR A 245 -2.65 15.98 9.76
C THR A 245 -1.30 16.63 10.06
N LEU A 246 -1.10 17.82 9.51
CA LEU A 246 0.09 18.62 9.72
C LEU A 246 -0.24 19.73 10.72
N ASP A 247 0.44 19.73 11.83
CA ASP A 247 0.29 20.65 12.95
C ASP A 247 1.65 20.93 13.60
N GLU A 248 1.64 21.64 14.72
CA GLU A 248 2.87 21.93 15.46
C GLU A 248 3.58 20.66 15.97
N ALA A 249 2.84 19.60 16.29
CA ALA A 249 3.43 18.34 16.77
C ALA A 249 4.21 17.62 15.66
N THR A 250 3.79 17.78 14.40
CA THR A 250 4.46 17.17 13.25
C THR A 250 5.65 17.96 12.72
N ALA A 251 5.88 19.19 13.25
CA ALA A 251 6.95 20.11 12.86
C ALA A 251 6.95 20.52 11.37
N ILE A 252 5.87 20.24 10.63
CA ILE A 252 5.67 20.65 9.24
C ILE A 252 4.52 21.64 9.15
N ARG A 253 4.79 22.84 8.64
CA ARG A 253 3.75 23.85 8.44
C ARG A 253 2.97 23.56 7.14
N PRO A 254 1.62 23.45 7.23
CA PRO A 254 0.79 23.24 6.05
C PRO A 254 0.95 24.36 5.01
N ASN A 255 1.02 23.99 3.74
CA ASN A 255 1.03 24.91 2.61
C ASN A 255 0.23 24.34 1.43
N LEU A 256 0.07 25.13 0.36
CA LEU A 256 -0.68 24.70 -0.83
C LEU A 256 -0.09 23.43 -1.50
N SER A 257 1.23 23.23 -1.41
CA SER A 257 1.86 22.02 -1.96
C SER A 257 1.42 20.75 -1.23
N HIS A 258 1.24 20.82 0.10
CA HIS A 258 0.71 19.72 0.90
C HIS A 258 -0.74 19.37 0.54
N LEU A 259 -1.60 20.40 0.34
CA LEU A 259 -2.98 20.19 -0.07
C LEU A 259 -3.07 19.50 -1.44
N THR A 260 -2.26 19.96 -2.39
CA THR A 260 -2.21 19.35 -3.72
C THR A 260 -1.67 17.93 -3.67
N ALA A 261 -0.59 17.67 -2.92
CA ALA A 261 -0.06 16.33 -2.72
C ALA A 261 -1.13 15.39 -2.11
N ARG A 262 -1.92 15.87 -1.15
CA ARG A 262 -3.03 15.09 -0.57
C ARG A 262 -4.09 14.74 -1.61
N GLN A 263 -4.43 15.67 -2.51
CA GLN A 263 -5.36 15.41 -3.60
C GLN A 263 -4.81 14.39 -4.60
N GLU A 264 -3.52 14.48 -4.96
CA GLU A 264 -2.84 13.52 -5.83
C GLU A 264 -2.85 12.11 -5.23
N VAL A 265 -2.56 11.98 -3.94
CA VAL A 265 -2.61 10.68 -3.24
C VAL A 265 -4.03 10.11 -3.24
N ARG A 266 -5.05 10.90 -2.92
CA ARG A 266 -6.45 10.45 -2.96
C ARG A 266 -6.86 9.99 -4.35
N ALA A 267 -6.54 10.77 -5.38
CA ALA A 267 -6.83 10.41 -6.76
C ALA A 267 -6.13 9.10 -7.17
N LEU A 268 -4.88 8.88 -6.73
CA LEU A 268 -4.19 7.62 -6.95
C LEU A 268 -4.92 6.45 -6.28
N ILE A 269 -5.29 6.58 -5.00
CA ILE A 269 -6.00 5.51 -4.26
C ILE A 269 -7.32 5.16 -4.94
N ASP A 270 -8.08 6.17 -5.38
CA ASP A 270 -9.33 5.96 -6.12
C ASP A 270 -9.07 5.24 -7.46
N ALA A 271 -7.99 5.59 -8.15
CA ALA A 271 -7.59 4.97 -9.41
C ALA A 271 -7.12 3.51 -9.22
N LEU A 272 -6.57 3.15 -8.06
CA LEU A 272 -6.17 1.76 -7.77
C LEU A 272 -7.36 0.82 -7.65
N LYS A 273 -8.56 1.30 -7.34
CA LYS A 273 -9.81 0.50 -7.24
C LYS A 273 -9.68 -0.68 -6.27
N LEU A 274 -9.01 -0.47 -5.14
CA LEU A 274 -8.76 -1.52 -4.15
C LEU A 274 -10.06 -1.99 -3.46
N PRO A 275 -10.18 -3.27 -3.09
CA PRO A 275 -11.38 -3.84 -2.49
C PRO A 275 -11.52 -3.49 -1.00
N ILE A 276 -11.71 -2.21 -0.68
CA ILE A 276 -11.91 -1.71 0.69
C ILE A 276 -13.29 -2.12 1.18
N ASP A 277 -13.38 -2.91 2.26
CA ASP A 277 -14.61 -3.47 2.78
C ASP A 277 -15.38 -2.50 3.71
N GLU A 278 -16.66 -2.84 4.01
CA GLU A 278 -17.52 -2.06 4.90
C GLU A 278 -17.04 -2.09 6.36
N LYS A 279 -16.45 -3.21 6.83
CA LYS A 279 -15.90 -3.30 8.20
C LYS A 279 -14.74 -2.34 8.40
N GLY A 280 -13.86 -2.21 7.39
CA GLY A 280 -12.78 -1.24 7.40
C GLY A 280 -13.31 0.19 7.49
N ARG A 281 -14.33 0.52 6.71
CA ARG A 281 -14.97 1.85 6.76
C ARG A 281 -15.56 2.16 8.14
N ARG A 282 -16.24 1.18 8.77
CA ARG A 282 -16.77 1.34 10.14
C ARG A 282 -15.65 1.54 11.17
N ARG A 283 -14.54 0.79 11.08
CA ARG A 283 -13.37 0.99 11.96
C ARG A 283 -12.76 2.39 11.79
N ALA A 284 -12.68 2.89 10.56
CA ALA A 284 -12.18 4.25 10.28
C ALA A 284 -13.09 5.32 10.88
N ALA A 285 -14.40 5.18 10.75
CA ALA A 285 -15.37 6.11 11.33
C ALA A 285 -15.29 6.14 12.87
N ALA A 286 -15.31 4.96 13.51
CA ALA A 286 -15.17 4.86 14.97
C ALA A 286 -13.85 5.47 15.49
N ARG A 287 -12.74 5.27 14.74
CA ARG A 287 -11.47 5.91 15.09
C ARG A 287 -11.53 7.42 14.96
N ALA A 288 -12.14 7.95 13.91
CA ALA A 288 -12.30 9.40 13.72
C ALA A 288 -13.12 10.03 14.85
N GLU A 289 -14.21 9.38 15.27
CA GLU A 289 -15.02 9.82 16.43
C GLU A 289 -14.21 9.78 17.72
N TRP A 290 -13.46 8.70 17.95
CA TRP A 290 -12.59 8.59 19.12
C TRP A 290 -11.53 9.70 19.15
N LEU A 291 -10.86 9.99 18.03
CA LEU A 291 -9.89 11.07 17.93
C LEU A 291 -10.51 12.45 18.17
N ALA A 292 -11.71 12.68 17.63
CA ALA A 292 -12.43 13.93 17.86
C ALA A 292 -12.83 14.14 19.34
N SER A 293 -13.05 13.04 20.08
CA SER A 293 -13.36 13.09 21.50
C SER A 293 -12.15 13.38 22.41
N GLN A 294 -10.92 13.23 21.90
CA GLN A 294 -9.69 13.49 22.66
C GLN A 294 -9.48 14.98 22.96
N ASP A 295 -10.08 15.88 22.17
CA ASP A 295 -9.96 17.34 22.36
C ASP A 295 -10.86 17.87 23.51
N ARG A 296 -11.66 17.00 24.14
CA ARG A 296 -12.48 17.32 25.30
C ARG A 296 -12.26 16.27 26.41
N PRO A 297 -12.38 16.64 27.70
CA PRO A 297 -12.36 15.67 28.79
C PRO A 297 -13.46 14.62 28.59
N LEU A 298 -13.13 13.35 28.70
CA LEU A 298 -14.11 12.26 28.70
C LEU A 298 -14.98 12.40 29.94
N GLU A 299 -16.28 12.59 29.76
CA GLU A 299 -17.25 12.50 30.85
C GLU A 299 -17.65 11.04 31.05
N VAL A 300 -18.07 10.70 32.30
CA VAL A 300 -18.43 9.31 32.64
C VAL A 300 -19.59 8.81 31.76
N ASP A 301 -20.47 9.69 31.33
CA ASP A 301 -21.60 9.41 30.45
C ASP A 301 -21.14 8.99 29.04
N ASP A 302 -20.03 9.51 28.53
CA ASP A 302 -19.44 9.10 27.23
C ASP A 302 -19.00 7.63 27.25
N LEU A 303 -18.76 7.05 28.42
CA LEU A 303 -18.39 5.64 28.59
C LEU A 303 -19.60 4.70 28.69
N LEU A 304 -20.77 5.22 29.01
CA LEU A 304 -22.00 4.44 29.20
C LEU A 304 -22.82 4.33 27.92
N ASP A 305 -22.75 5.30 27.02
CA ASP A 305 -23.49 5.29 25.74
C ASP A 305 -22.95 4.23 24.73
N GLY A 306 -21.77 3.66 24.96
CA GLY A 306 -21.15 2.62 24.12
C GLY A 306 -21.44 1.18 24.52
N VAL A 307 -22.12 0.93 25.64
CA VAL A 307 -22.47 -0.42 26.06
C VAL A 307 -23.88 -0.74 25.54
N PRO A 308 -24.04 -1.63 24.55
CA PRO A 308 -25.37 -2.10 24.19
C PRO A 308 -26.00 -2.70 25.46
N ALA A 309 -27.21 -2.29 25.77
CA ALA A 309 -27.99 -2.84 26.88
C ALA A 309 -28.12 -4.35 26.66
N GLY A 310 -27.11 -5.09 27.10
CA GLY A 310 -27.13 -6.54 27.20
C GLY A 310 -27.99 -6.92 28.35
N ASP A 311 -29.02 -7.65 28.03
CA ASP A 311 -29.98 -8.35 28.85
C ASP A 311 -29.32 -8.87 30.16
N THR A 312 -29.29 -8.04 31.20
CA THR A 312 -28.93 -8.50 32.55
C THR A 312 -30.17 -9.13 33.18
N GLY A 313 -30.49 -10.34 32.72
CA GLY A 313 -31.42 -11.22 33.40
C GLY A 313 -30.91 -11.69 34.77
N ILE A 314 -30.77 -10.77 35.72
CA ILE A 314 -30.65 -11.14 37.14
C ILE A 314 -31.98 -10.81 37.79
N ALA A 315 -32.81 -11.83 37.90
CA ALA A 315 -34.02 -11.77 38.72
C ALA A 315 -33.64 -11.48 40.19
N PRO A 316 -34.35 -10.60 40.89
CA PRO A 316 -34.13 -10.36 42.31
C PRO A 316 -34.49 -11.63 43.09
N ARG A 317 -33.53 -12.16 43.85
CA ARG A 317 -33.83 -13.21 44.87
C ARG A 317 -34.67 -12.54 45.94
N GLY A 318 -35.93 -13.01 46.01
CA GLY A 318 -36.86 -12.68 47.06
C GLY A 318 -36.28 -12.96 48.45
N GLN A 319 -36.36 -11.99 49.28
CA GLN A 319 -36.31 -12.15 50.73
C GLN A 319 -37.61 -12.85 51.14
N ASP A 320 -37.51 -14.00 51.72
CA ASP A 320 -38.49 -14.47 52.68
C ASP A 320 -37.73 -15.00 53.90
N ALA A 321 -37.78 -14.14 54.90
CA ALA A 321 -37.57 -14.50 56.27
C ALA A 321 -38.97 -14.94 56.82
N THR A 322 -39.03 -16.08 57.47
CA THR A 322 -39.71 -16.23 58.75
C THR A 322 -39.88 -17.70 59.13
N LEU A 323 -39.43 -17.93 60.33
CA LEU A 323 -39.59 -19.02 61.30
C LEU A 323 -38.51 -20.08 61.34
#